data_229e8c31e0de02a0e203a661accc993b
#
_entry.id   229e8c31e0de02a0e203a661accc993b
#
_cell.length_a   1.000
_cell.length_b   1.000
_cell.length_c   1.000
_cell.angle_alpha   90.00
_cell.angle_beta   90.00
_cell.angle_gamma   90.00
#
_symmetry.space_group_name_H-M   'P 1'
#
loop_
_entity.id
_entity.type
_entity.pdbx_description
1 polymer ?
#
loop_
_entity_poly.entity_id
_entity_poly.type
_entity_poly.pdbx_seq_one_letter_code
_entity_poly.pdbx_strand_id
1 'polypeptide(L)'
;MNTSIAALKRSKSNLDTLVSELNKVAEPQKQKNSYADERFWKPELDKSGNGYAVFRFLPAVKGEDLPWARLWSHAFQGPGGWYIENSLTTLNKKDPVSESNSLLWNSGVEADKEIARKRKRKLSYIANVLVVSDSKHPENEGQIKLFKFGKKIFDKITEA
;
A
#
# COMPACT_ATOMS: atom_id res chain seq x y z
N MET A 1 -20.71 57.13 13.52
CA MET A 1 -19.63 56.17 13.75
C MET A 1 -18.54 56.41 12.70
N ASN A 2 -17.45 57.07 13.07
CA ASN A 2 -16.34 57.35 12.13
C ASN A 2 -15.44 56.10 12.04
N THR A 3 -15.63 55.34 11.00
CA THR A 3 -14.69 54.27 10.67
C THR A 3 -13.42 54.91 10.13
N SER A 4 -12.37 54.91 10.92
CA SER A 4 -11.06 55.46 10.56
C SER A 4 -10.52 54.77 9.31
N ILE A 5 -9.98 55.53 8.35
CA ILE A 5 -9.28 55.02 7.15
C ILE A 5 -8.18 54.02 7.53
N ALA A 6 -7.58 54.15 8.73
CA ALA A 6 -6.61 53.18 9.25
C ALA A 6 -7.24 51.81 9.59
N ALA A 7 -8.50 51.77 10.03
CA ALA A 7 -9.22 50.51 10.28
C ALA A 7 -9.58 49.79 8.96
N LEU A 8 -9.93 50.55 7.92
CA LEU A 8 -10.16 50.02 6.59
C LEU A 8 -8.89 49.45 5.92
N LYS A 9 -7.73 50.11 6.12
CA LYS A 9 -6.45 49.62 5.64
C LYS A 9 -6.03 48.30 6.34
N ARG A 10 -6.30 48.15 7.64
CA ARG A 10 -6.07 46.91 8.39
C ARG A 10 -6.99 45.78 7.89
N SER A 11 -8.23 46.10 7.59
CA SER A 11 -9.18 45.12 7.00
C SER A 11 -8.71 44.64 5.63
N LYS A 12 -8.14 45.51 4.81
CA LYS A 12 -7.61 45.11 3.48
C LYS A 12 -6.38 44.20 3.56
N SER A 13 -5.46 44.48 4.52
CA SER A 13 -4.30 43.59 4.73
C SER A 13 -4.72 42.20 5.23
N ASN A 14 -5.76 42.11 6.06
CA ASN A 14 -6.33 40.84 6.48
C ASN A 14 -6.99 40.09 5.30
N LEU A 15 -7.60 40.79 4.36
CA LEU A 15 -8.21 40.20 3.19
C LEU A 15 -7.17 39.59 2.24
N ASP A 16 -6.07 40.31 2.02
CA ASP A 16 -4.96 39.82 1.21
C ASP A 16 -4.29 38.57 1.83
N THR A 17 -4.16 38.56 3.16
CA THR A 17 -3.69 37.39 3.90
C THR A 17 -4.66 36.21 3.76
N LEU A 18 -5.95 36.47 3.87
CA LEU A 18 -7.01 35.46 3.73
C LEU A 18 -7.06 34.89 2.31
N VAL A 19 -6.92 35.74 1.28
CA VAL A 19 -6.84 35.32 -0.11
C VAL A 19 -5.58 34.48 -0.36
N SER A 20 -4.42 34.86 0.24
CA SER A 20 -3.19 34.07 0.11
C SER A 20 -3.32 32.70 0.78
N GLU A 21 -3.96 32.62 1.93
CA GLU A 21 -4.23 31.36 2.63
C GLU A 21 -5.26 30.50 1.87
N LEU A 22 -6.32 31.11 1.32
CA LEU A 22 -7.27 30.42 0.46
C LEU A 22 -6.63 29.89 -0.81
N ASN A 23 -5.72 30.63 -1.44
CA ASN A 23 -4.99 30.17 -2.59
C ASN A 23 -4.03 29.01 -2.26
N LYS A 24 -3.40 29.01 -1.07
CA LYS A 24 -2.61 27.87 -0.59
C LYS A 24 -3.45 26.61 -0.34
N VAL A 25 -4.70 26.79 0.08
CA VAL A 25 -5.66 25.69 0.28
C VAL A 25 -6.28 25.26 -1.06
N ALA A 26 -6.49 26.20 -1.99
CA ALA A 26 -7.07 25.95 -3.31
C ALA A 26 -6.03 25.47 -4.34
N GLU A 27 -4.74 25.71 -4.14
CA GLU A 27 -3.75 24.94 -4.89
C GLU A 27 -3.95 23.48 -4.52
N PRO A 28 -4.31 22.61 -5.50
CA PRO A 28 -4.30 21.19 -5.25
C PRO A 28 -2.86 20.93 -4.81
N GLN A 29 -2.65 20.73 -3.51
CA GLN A 29 -1.45 20.09 -3.06
C GLN A 29 -1.37 18.86 -3.97
N LYS A 30 -0.45 18.87 -4.93
CA LYS A 30 0.07 17.65 -5.51
C LYS A 30 0.66 16.88 -4.33
N GLN A 31 -0.24 16.34 -3.49
CA GLN A 31 0.12 15.19 -2.71
C GLN A 31 0.69 14.27 -3.77
N LYS A 32 1.98 14.12 -3.78
CA LYS A 32 2.58 12.90 -4.27
C LYS A 32 1.85 11.84 -3.47
N ASN A 33 0.73 11.35 -4.01
CA ASN A 33 0.08 10.14 -3.56
C ASN A 33 1.04 9.00 -3.88
N SER A 34 2.20 9.07 -3.24
CA SER A 34 3.07 7.94 -3.11
C SER A 34 2.37 7.05 -2.07
N TYR A 35 1.47 6.19 -2.53
CA TYR A 35 1.00 5.04 -1.73
C TYR A 35 2.16 4.08 -1.42
N ALA A 36 3.39 4.45 -1.78
CA ALA A 36 4.59 3.71 -1.48
C ALA A 36 4.95 3.92 -0.01
N ASP A 37 4.76 2.91 0.77
CA ASP A 37 5.25 2.84 2.15
C ASP A 37 6.78 2.59 2.10
N GLU A 38 7.58 3.57 2.53
CA GLU A 38 9.05 3.54 2.51
C GLU A 38 9.66 2.42 3.37
N ARG A 39 8.87 1.81 4.24
CA ARG A 39 9.29 0.64 5.01
C ARG A 39 9.44 -0.59 4.13
N PHE A 40 8.69 -0.67 3.02
CA PHE A 40 8.78 -1.77 2.10
C PHE A 40 9.96 -1.62 1.15
N TRP A 41 10.66 -2.73 0.97
CA TRP A 41 11.74 -2.86 0.01
C TRP A 41 11.46 -4.01 -0.97
N LYS A 42 11.92 -3.82 -2.17
CA LYS A 42 11.98 -4.85 -3.22
C LYS A 42 13.18 -4.54 -4.12
N PRO A 43 13.86 -5.55 -4.67
CA PRO A 43 14.91 -5.32 -5.66
C PRO A 43 14.32 -4.64 -6.90
N GLU A 44 15.04 -3.65 -7.43
CA GLU A 44 14.67 -3.05 -8.72
C GLU A 44 15.01 -4.01 -9.85
N LEU A 45 14.08 -4.16 -10.79
CA LEU A 45 14.24 -5.00 -11.95
C LEU A 45 14.69 -4.15 -13.15
N ASP A 46 15.54 -4.72 -14.00
CA ASP A 46 15.91 -4.14 -15.27
C ASP A 46 14.76 -4.23 -16.30
N LYS A 47 14.98 -3.69 -17.50
CA LYS A 47 13.98 -3.76 -18.59
C LYS A 47 13.64 -5.18 -19.04
N SER A 48 14.51 -6.14 -18.74
CA SER A 48 14.31 -7.57 -19.04
C SER A 48 13.64 -8.33 -17.90
N GLY A 49 13.32 -7.65 -16.79
CA GLY A 49 12.68 -8.23 -15.62
C GLY A 49 13.65 -8.93 -14.66
N ASN A 50 14.96 -8.76 -14.83
CA ASN A 50 15.97 -9.34 -13.96
C ASN A 50 16.40 -8.32 -12.87
N GLY A 51 16.63 -8.80 -11.66
CA GLY A 51 17.17 -8.02 -10.56
C GLY A 51 18.09 -8.86 -9.70
N TYR A 52 19.06 -8.20 -9.07
CA TYR A 52 19.98 -8.85 -8.15
C TYR A 52 20.09 -8.04 -6.87
N ALA A 53 19.88 -8.70 -5.75
CA ALA A 53 20.12 -8.15 -4.43
C ALA A 53 20.41 -9.28 -3.45
N VAL A 54 21.14 -8.98 -2.39
CA VAL A 54 21.42 -9.92 -1.30
C VAL A 54 20.75 -9.38 -0.05
N PHE A 55 19.96 -10.20 0.60
CA PHE A 55 19.32 -9.84 1.85
C PHE A 55 19.24 -11.06 2.79
N ARG A 56 19.03 -10.80 4.05
CA ARG A 56 18.92 -11.84 5.10
C ARG A 56 17.56 -11.71 5.77
N PHE A 57 16.81 -12.81 5.83
CA PHE A 57 15.63 -12.88 6.69
C PHE A 57 16.02 -12.75 8.15
N LEU A 58 15.30 -11.92 8.88
CA LEU A 58 15.47 -11.80 10.32
C LEU A 58 14.63 -12.86 11.05
N PRO A 59 15.06 -13.30 12.24
CA PRO A 59 14.27 -14.23 13.03
C PRO A 59 12.94 -13.60 13.45
N ALA A 60 12.02 -14.46 13.91
CA ALA A 60 10.75 -14.02 14.48
C ALA A 60 10.97 -13.04 15.63
N VAL A 61 10.10 -12.05 15.74
CA VAL A 61 10.09 -11.11 16.87
C VAL A 61 9.66 -11.85 18.13
N LYS A 62 10.17 -11.40 19.30
CA LYS A 62 9.81 -12.00 20.59
C LYS A 62 8.29 -12.05 20.77
N GLY A 63 7.75 -13.26 20.92
CA GLY A 63 6.34 -13.52 21.07
C GLY A 63 5.63 -13.94 19.77
N GLU A 64 6.35 -14.03 18.66
CA GLU A 64 5.87 -14.58 17.40
C GLU A 64 6.58 -15.90 17.06
N ASP A 65 5.83 -16.86 16.52
CA ASP A 65 6.36 -18.19 16.17
C ASP A 65 7.05 -18.23 14.81
N LEU A 66 6.72 -17.29 13.91
CA LEU A 66 7.18 -17.29 12.52
C LEU A 66 7.84 -15.97 12.15
N PRO A 67 8.92 -15.99 11.34
CA PRO A 67 9.60 -14.78 10.87
C PRO A 67 8.85 -14.03 9.75
N TRP A 68 7.66 -14.46 9.40
CA TRP A 68 6.79 -13.83 8.39
C TRP A 68 5.34 -13.80 8.83
N ALA A 69 4.62 -12.77 8.38
CA ALA A 69 3.18 -12.65 8.51
C ALA A 69 2.49 -12.97 7.16
N ARG A 70 1.33 -13.62 7.22
CA ARG A 70 0.46 -13.82 6.05
C ARG A 70 -0.50 -12.66 5.92
N LEU A 71 -0.64 -12.14 4.71
CA LEU A 71 -1.56 -11.04 4.40
C LEU A 71 -2.44 -11.43 3.22
N TRP A 72 -3.74 -11.45 3.43
CA TRP A 72 -4.72 -11.54 2.36
C TRP A 72 -5.15 -10.14 1.92
N SER A 73 -5.20 -9.90 0.62
CA SER A 73 -5.63 -8.63 0.05
C SER A 73 -6.49 -8.83 -1.17
N HIS A 74 -7.39 -7.89 -1.42
CA HIS A 74 -8.15 -7.75 -2.66
C HIS A 74 -7.51 -6.67 -3.53
N ALA A 75 -7.49 -6.90 -4.85
CA ALA A 75 -7.12 -5.89 -5.83
C ALA A 75 -7.86 -6.20 -7.13
N PHE A 76 -8.92 -5.45 -7.41
CA PHE A 76 -9.74 -5.61 -8.61
C PHE A 76 -10.39 -4.30 -9.04
N GLN A 77 -10.80 -4.23 -10.31
CA GLN A 77 -11.54 -3.11 -10.86
C GLN A 77 -13.03 -3.30 -10.56
N GLY A 78 -13.63 -2.34 -9.87
CA GLY A 78 -15.06 -2.26 -9.62
C GLY A 78 -15.71 -1.11 -10.39
N PRO A 79 -17.04 -0.89 -10.25
CA PRO A 79 -17.73 0.22 -10.91
C PRO A 79 -17.20 1.61 -10.50
N GLY A 80 -16.70 1.75 -9.28
CA GLY A 80 -16.11 2.98 -8.74
C GLY A 80 -14.60 3.13 -8.95
N GLY A 81 -13.96 2.26 -9.75
CA GLY A 81 -12.53 2.24 -9.95
C GLY A 81 -11.84 1.06 -9.27
N TRP A 82 -10.55 1.21 -8.98
CA TRP A 82 -9.77 0.17 -8.30
C TRP A 82 -10.15 0.06 -6.82
N TYR A 83 -10.47 -1.17 -6.41
CA TYR A 83 -10.61 -1.54 -5.00
C TYR A 83 -9.35 -2.30 -4.58
N ILE A 84 -8.54 -1.70 -3.71
CA ILE A 84 -7.28 -2.27 -3.22
C ILE A 84 -7.30 -2.18 -1.70
N GLU A 85 -7.60 -3.31 -1.04
CA GLU A 85 -7.76 -3.35 0.41
C GLU A 85 -7.27 -4.68 1.01
N ASN A 86 -6.85 -4.63 2.26
CA ASN A 86 -6.54 -5.84 3.01
C ASN A 86 -7.83 -6.57 3.39
N SER A 87 -7.85 -7.88 3.15
CA SER A 87 -8.97 -8.71 3.53
C SER A 87 -9.01 -8.95 5.04
N LEU A 88 -10.17 -8.78 5.65
CA LEU A 88 -10.41 -9.05 7.07
C LEU A 88 -10.16 -10.52 7.46
N THR A 89 -10.15 -11.43 6.48
CA THR A 89 -9.77 -12.83 6.71
C THR A 89 -8.33 -13.01 7.18
N THR A 90 -7.47 -12.01 6.98
CA THR A 90 -6.11 -11.96 7.59
C THR A 90 -6.19 -12.01 9.12
N LEU A 91 -7.22 -11.41 9.68
CA LEU A 91 -7.47 -11.35 11.13
C LEU A 91 -8.51 -12.40 11.60
N ASN A 92 -8.79 -13.42 10.77
CA ASN A 92 -9.83 -14.43 11.00
C ASN A 92 -11.24 -13.83 11.19
N LYS A 93 -11.49 -12.64 10.61
CA LYS A 93 -12.79 -11.97 10.64
C LYS A 93 -13.54 -12.18 9.33
N LYS A 94 -14.85 -12.05 9.39
CA LYS A 94 -15.71 -12.05 8.19
C LYS A 94 -15.33 -10.89 7.29
N ASP A 95 -15.23 -11.18 6.00
CA ASP A 95 -14.85 -10.21 4.96
C ASP A 95 -15.96 -10.10 3.92
N PRO A 96 -16.65 -8.96 3.82
CA PRO A 96 -17.82 -8.81 2.95
C PRO A 96 -17.54 -9.13 1.49
N VAL A 97 -16.34 -8.79 0.99
CA VAL A 97 -15.94 -9.09 -0.40
C VAL A 97 -15.77 -10.57 -0.62
N SER A 98 -15.17 -11.29 0.33
CA SER A 98 -15.02 -12.74 0.27
C SER A 98 -16.37 -13.45 0.36
N GLU A 99 -17.30 -12.96 1.21
CA GLU A 99 -18.65 -13.52 1.32
C GLU A 99 -19.44 -13.31 0.01
N SER A 100 -19.42 -12.09 -0.55
CA SER A 100 -20.03 -11.79 -1.86
C SER A 100 -19.46 -12.67 -2.97
N ASN A 101 -18.15 -12.86 -2.99
CA ASN A 101 -17.50 -13.74 -3.96
C ASN A 101 -17.92 -15.20 -3.82
N SER A 102 -18.15 -15.66 -2.60
CA SER A 102 -18.63 -17.03 -2.37
C SER A 102 -20.05 -17.22 -2.90
N LEU A 103 -20.91 -16.22 -2.77
CA LEU A 103 -22.25 -16.25 -3.35
C LEU A 103 -22.20 -16.30 -4.88
N LEU A 104 -21.39 -15.45 -5.50
CA LEU A 104 -21.20 -15.44 -6.96
C LEU A 104 -20.63 -16.76 -7.46
N TRP A 105 -19.68 -17.34 -6.75
CA TRP A 105 -19.09 -18.63 -7.12
C TRP A 105 -20.11 -19.76 -7.09
N ASN A 106 -21.01 -19.75 -6.10
CA ASN A 106 -22.01 -20.78 -5.88
C ASN A 106 -23.34 -20.53 -6.60
N SER A 107 -23.47 -19.45 -7.38
CA SER A 107 -24.70 -19.12 -8.13
C SER A 107 -25.06 -20.13 -9.23
N GLY A 108 -24.08 -20.92 -9.67
CA GLY A 108 -24.22 -21.83 -10.82
C GLY A 108 -24.06 -21.12 -12.19
N VAL A 109 -23.97 -19.79 -12.22
CA VAL A 109 -23.85 -18.99 -13.44
C VAL A 109 -22.37 -18.74 -13.76
N GLU A 110 -21.93 -19.07 -14.98
CA GLU A 110 -20.51 -18.93 -15.35
C GLU A 110 -20.04 -17.47 -15.38
N ALA A 111 -20.90 -16.54 -15.78
CA ALA A 111 -20.57 -15.11 -15.72
C ALA A 111 -20.26 -14.62 -14.29
N ASP A 112 -20.99 -15.10 -13.30
CA ASP A 112 -20.76 -14.77 -11.89
C ASP A 112 -19.42 -15.35 -11.40
N LYS A 113 -19.10 -16.57 -11.80
CA LYS A 113 -17.81 -17.20 -11.47
C LYS A 113 -16.64 -16.42 -12.06
N GLU A 114 -16.76 -15.88 -13.27
CA GLU A 114 -15.73 -15.00 -13.85
C GLU A 114 -15.52 -13.73 -13.02
N ILE A 115 -16.60 -13.13 -12.54
CA ILE A 115 -16.52 -11.97 -11.63
C ILE A 115 -15.80 -12.40 -10.34
N ALA A 116 -16.18 -13.51 -9.74
CA ALA A 116 -15.57 -14.02 -8.53
C ALA A 116 -14.07 -14.33 -8.69
N ARG A 117 -13.65 -14.90 -9.84
CA ARG A 117 -12.22 -15.13 -10.18
C ARG A 117 -11.42 -13.84 -10.18
N LYS A 118 -11.95 -12.77 -10.78
CA LYS A 118 -11.29 -11.45 -10.84
C LYS A 118 -11.17 -10.78 -9.47
N ARG A 119 -12.13 -11.02 -8.57
CA ARG A 119 -12.19 -10.45 -7.21
C ARG A 119 -11.52 -11.32 -6.15
N LYS A 120 -10.97 -12.47 -6.54
CA LYS A 120 -10.34 -13.41 -5.61
C LYS A 120 -9.23 -12.73 -4.81
N ARG A 121 -9.25 -12.91 -3.50
CA ARG A 121 -8.18 -12.45 -2.62
C ARG A 121 -6.85 -13.10 -2.96
N LYS A 122 -5.76 -12.36 -2.78
CA LYS A 122 -4.38 -12.80 -3.03
C LYS A 122 -3.66 -12.95 -1.71
N LEU A 123 -2.90 -14.04 -1.58
CA LEU A 123 -2.02 -14.25 -0.42
C LEU A 123 -0.66 -13.65 -0.72
N SER A 124 -0.15 -12.88 0.24
CA SER A 124 1.22 -12.39 0.29
C SER A 124 1.82 -12.71 1.65
N TYR A 125 3.13 -12.76 1.70
CA TYR A 125 3.92 -12.89 2.91
C TYR A 125 4.70 -11.62 3.12
N ILE A 126 4.88 -11.21 4.36
CA ILE A 126 5.68 -10.04 4.74
C ILE A 126 6.66 -10.50 5.81
N ALA A 127 7.93 -10.21 5.61
CA ALA A 127 8.99 -10.52 6.56
C ALA A 127 9.90 -9.33 6.76
N ASN A 128 10.53 -9.26 7.93
CA ASN A 128 11.63 -8.34 8.18
C ASN A 128 12.90 -8.90 7.53
N VAL A 129 13.59 -8.07 6.77
CA VAL A 129 14.84 -8.42 6.11
C VAL A 129 15.91 -7.36 6.37
N LEU A 130 17.15 -7.80 6.53
CA LEU A 130 18.31 -6.93 6.47
C LEU A 130 18.81 -6.92 5.02
N VAL A 131 18.82 -5.75 4.38
CA VAL A 131 19.39 -5.60 3.04
C VAL A 131 20.91 -5.61 3.17
N VAL A 132 21.55 -6.59 2.54
CA VAL A 132 23.01 -6.76 2.61
C VAL A 132 23.69 -6.09 1.43
N SER A 133 23.12 -6.26 0.21
CA SER A 133 23.60 -5.60 -0.99
C SER A 133 22.46 -5.32 -1.94
N ASP A 134 22.40 -4.08 -2.41
CA ASP A 134 21.42 -3.59 -3.39
C ASP A 134 22.14 -2.68 -4.38
N SER A 135 22.59 -3.25 -5.49
CA SER A 135 23.39 -2.53 -6.49
C SER A 135 22.69 -1.35 -7.15
N LYS A 136 21.36 -1.32 -7.13
CA LYS A 136 20.54 -0.23 -7.69
C LYS A 136 20.25 0.86 -6.66
N HIS A 137 20.14 0.49 -5.41
CA HIS A 137 19.80 1.35 -4.28
C HIS A 137 20.72 1.10 -3.08
N PRO A 138 22.03 1.49 -3.20
CA PRO A 138 23.02 1.28 -2.13
C PRO A 138 22.60 1.93 -0.80
N GLU A 139 21.76 2.94 -0.82
CA GLU A 139 21.22 3.62 0.35
C GLU A 139 20.36 2.68 1.25
N ASN A 140 19.88 1.58 0.72
CA ASN A 140 19.15 0.58 1.49
C ASN A 140 20.07 -0.42 2.21
N GLU A 141 21.33 -0.51 1.83
CA GLU A 141 22.27 -1.45 2.42
C GLU A 141 22.47 -1.20 3.92
N GLY A 142 22.48 -2.27 4.70
CA GLY A 142 22.54 -2.20 6.16
C GLY A 142 21.21 -1.83 6.84
N GLN A 143 20.14 -1.54 6.07
CA GLN A 143 18.84 -1.19 6.64
C GLN A 143 17.95 -2.42 6.82
N ILE A 144 17.12 -2.37 7.88
CA ILE A 144 16.04 -3.34 8.08
C ILE A 144 14.79 -2.82 7.37
N LYS A 145 14.26 -3.63 6.47
CA LYS A 145 13.10 -3.29 5.65
C LYS A 145 12.05 -4.41 5.71
N LEU A 146 10.83 -4.10 5.28
CA LEU A 146 9.77 -5.07 5.06
C LEU A 146 9.85 -5.60 3.63
N PHE A 147 9.96 -6.90 3.49
CA PHE A 147 9.91 -7.57 2.19
C PHE A 147 8.57 -8.27 2.00
N LYS A 148 7.80 -7.85 0.98
CA LYS A 148 6.52 -8.46 0.62
C LYS A 148 6.71 -9.36 -0.58
N PHE A 149 6.34 -10.63 -0.46
CA PHE A 149 6.53 -11.63 -1.50
C PHE A 149 5.32 -12.57 -1.62
N GLY A 150 5.19 -13.18 -2.78
CA GLY A 150 4.10 -14.10 -3.09
C GLY A 150 4.43 -15.56 -2.80
N LYS A 151 3.42 -16.44 -2.98
CA LYS A 151 3.54 -17.88 -2.73
C LYS A 151 4.71 -18.54 -3.47
N LYS A 152 4.98 -18.17 -4.72
CA LYS A 152 6.08 -18.78 -5.49
C LYS A 152 7.46 -18.56 -4.85
N ILE A 153 7.69 -17.36 -4.29
CA ILE A 153 8.94 -17.06 -3.58
C ILE A 153 8.95 -17.77 -2.24
N PHE A 154 7.81 -17.80 -1.54
CA PHE A 154 7.66 -18.54 -0.28
C PHE A 154 8.01 -20.01 -0.44
N ASP A 155 7.45 -20.67 -1.44
CA ASP A 155 7.71 -22.10 -1.71
C ASP A 155 9.21 -22.34 -1.94
N LYS A 156 9.88 -21.49 -2.74
CA LYS A 156 11.33 -21.60 -2.97
C LYS A 156 12.19 -21.39 -1.71
N ILE A 157 11.73 -20.53 -0.80
CA ILE A 157 12.45 -20.29 0.48
C ILE A 157 12.30 -21.50 1.42
N THR A 158 11.15 -22.17 1.37
CA THR A 158 10.88 -23.33 2.23
C THR A 158 11.49 -24.63 1.69
N GLU A 159 11.85 -24.68 0.40
CA GLU A 159 12.52 -25.80 -0.25
C GLU A 159 14.06 -25.74 -0.13
N ALA A 160 14.61 -24.57 0.20
CA ALA A 160 16.06 -24.32 0.35
C ALA A 160 16.58 -24.66 1.74
#